data_69afe6f79f2f70717ccb7556b33756af
#
_entry.id   69afe6f79f2f70717ccb7556b33756af
#
_cell.length_a   1.000
_cell.length_b   1.000
_cell.length_c   1.000
_cell.angle_alpha   90.00
_cell.angle_beta   90.00
_cell.angle_gamma   90.00
#
_symmetry.space_group_name_H-M   'P 1'
#
loop_
_entity.id
_entity.type
_entity.pdbx_description
1 polymer ?
#
loop_
_entity_poly.entity_id
_entity_poly.type
_entity_poly.pdbx_seq_one_letter_code
_entity_poly.pdbx_strand_id
1 'polypeptide(L)'
;MPLSSDVYLTTSLDGGFSSAAHFQLQASGTYLADFHPRAFALIDLETYHSAYMGKRHLKEELEAQIPDSHPFLYKGDVFLFLHREGDGDIFSELAEEFQLKILISAPIDDLFTLPQLYRTAREALELMRDARFHGEAVCSAQQLRTPLLLKNLEGRSDLIPPELRRLAVHDREKGTQYCETLYHYLTCCHSLIKTGDALYTHRNTVLYRIRRLQDDFLIPLEEPSLHADLLLGVSLILFESKGPDFFLRTPKNEA
;
A
#
# COMPACT_ATOMS: atom_id res chain seq x y z
N MET A 1 29.57 9.07 -25.17
CA MET A 1 28.59 8.06 -25.64
C MET A 1 27.32 8.27 -24.86
N PRO A 2 26.14 8.35 -25.49
CA PRO A 2 24.90 8.36 -24.72
C PRO A 2 24.81 7.04 -23.93
N LEU A 3 24.44 7.14 -22.65
CA LEU A 3 24.18 5.99 -21.81
C LEU A 3 23.04 5.17 -22.45
N SER A 4 23.11 3.84 -22.37
CA SER A 4 21.94 3.04 -22.78
C SER A 4 20.74 3.45 -21.92
N SER A 5 19.54 3.35 -22.46
CA SER A 5 18.31 3.76 -21.77
C SER A 5 18.16 3.09 -20.39
N ASP A 6 18.55 1.81 -20.27
CA ASP A 6 18.53 1.08 -19.01
C ASP A 6 19.49 1.66 -17.96
N VAL A 7 20.69 2.09 -18.40
CA VAL A 7 21.66 2.74 -17.49
C VAL A 7 21.13 4.09 -17.01
N TYR A 8 20.47 4.84 -17.89
CA TYR A 8 19.87 6.11 -17.54
C TYR A 8 18.73 5.94 -16.52
N LEU A 9 17.82 5.00 -16.76
CA LEU A 9 16.73 4.68 -15.85
C LEU A 9 17.24 4.18 -14.49
N THR A 10 18.23 3.29 -14.50
CA THR A 10 18.86 2.79 -13.28
C THR A 10 19.50 3.96 -12.49
N THR A 11 20.22 4.86 -13.17
CA THR A 11 20.78 6.06 -12.54
C THR A 11 19.69 6.96 -11.96
N SER A 12 18.57 7.12 -12.68
CA SER A 12 17.42 7.89 -12.20
C SER A 12 16.85 7.27 -10.94
N LEU A 13 16.55 5.97 -10.96
CA LEU A 13 15.98 5.25 -9.82
C LEU A 13 16.89 5.24 -8.59
N ASP A 14 18.21 5.29 -8.78
CA ASP A 14 19.19 5.43 -7.70
C ASP A 14 19.35 6.88 -7.18
N GLY A 15 18.59 7.84 -7.76
CA GLY A 15 18.66 9.25 -7.36
C GLY A 15 19.94 9.96 -7.83
N GLY A 16 20.56 9.50 -8.93
CA GLY A 16 21.83 10.02 -9.44
C GLY A 16 21.75 11.41 -10.09
N PHE A 17 20.58 12.03 -10.18
CA PHE A 17 20.41 13.37 -10.73
C PHE A 17 20.22 14.41 -9.64
N SER A 18 21.06 15.46 -9.66
CA SER A 18 21.07 16.51 -8.63
C SER A 18 19.91 17.50 -8.74
N SER A 19 19.24 17.58 -9.90
CA SER A 19 18.12 18.48 -10.16
C SER A 19 17.29 18.03 -11.36
N ALA A 20 16.03 18.50 -11.45
CA ALA A 20 15.18 18.27 -12.60
C ALA A 20 15.81 18.80 -13.92
N ALA A 21 16.47 19.94 -13.88
CA ALA A 21 17.17 20.49 -15.05
C ALA A 21 18.31 19.58 -15.51
N HIS A 22 19.09 19.01 -14.59
CA HIS A 22 20.13 18.04 -14.90
C HIS A 22 19.54 16.76 -15.50
N PHE A 23 18.44 16.27 -14.93
CA PHE A 23 17.70 15.14 -15.46
C PHE A 23 17.24 15.40 -16.91
N GLN A 24 16.56 16.52 -17.18
CA GLN A 24 16.05 16.87 -18.49
C GLN A 24 17.17 17.03 -19.53
N LEU A 25 18.29 17.65 -19.16
CA LEU A 25 19.44 17.81 -20.03
C LEU A 25 20.01 16.46 -20.49
N GLN A 26 20.13 15.52 -19.58
CA GLN A 26 20.61 14.16 -19.87
C GLN A 26 19.56 13.33 -20.64
N ALA A 27 18.27 13.51 -20.35
CA ALA A 27 17.18 12.84 -21.05
C ALA A 27 17.04 13.29 -22.51
N SER A 28 17.45 14.52 -22.85
CA SER A 28 17.25 15.12 -24.19
C SER A 28 17.89 14.33 -25.35
N GLY A 29 18.79 13.41 -25.08
CA GLY A 29 19.39 12.50 -26.07
C GLY A 29 18.83 11.07 -26.07
N THR A 30 17.76 10.82 -25.32
CA THR A 30 17.16 9.50 -25.14
C THR A 30 15.66 9.54 -25.47
N TYR A 31 14.99 8.39 -25.56
CA TYR A 31 13.54 8.31 -25.71
C TYR A 31 12.79 8.94 -24.52
N LEU A 32 13.45 9.13 -23.37
CA LEU A 32 12.84 9.68 -22.16
C LEU A 32 12.55 11.19 -22.27
N ALA A 33 13.05 11.87 -23.28
CA ALA A 33 12.79 13.31 -23.49
C ALA A 33 11.28 13.59 -23.71
N ASP A 34 10.60 12.70 -24.45
CA ASP A 34 9.17 12.79 -24.80
C ASP A 34 8.37 11.64 -24.19
N PHE A 35 8.88 11.01 -23.13
CA PHE A 35 8.31 9.84 -22.51
C PHE A 35 7.47 10.24 -21.29
N HIS A 36 6.16 10.03 -21.39
CA HIS A 36 5.19 10.41 -20.37
C HIS A 36 4.40 9.19 -19.88
N PRO A 37 5.04 8.27 -19.13
CA PRO A 37 4.31 7.14 -18.55
C PRO A 37 3.38 7.63 -17.45
N ARG A 38 2.25 6.96 -17.30
CA ARG A 38 1.24 7.29 -16.31
C ARG A 38 1.60 6.75 -14.91
N ALA A 39 2.20 5.57 -14.87
CA ALA A 39 2.65 4.88 -13.67
C ALA A 39 3.76 3.89 -14.06
N PHE A 40 4.24 3.13 -13.08
CA PHE A 40 5.03 1.93 -13.31
C PHE A 40 4.50 0.77 -12.47
N ALA A 41 4.87 -0.45 -12.84
CA ALA A 41 4.65 -1.63 -12.02
C ALA A 41 5.98 -2.23 -11.57
N LEU A 42 5.97 -2.80 -10.36
CA LEU A 42 7.03 -3.67 -9.84
C LEU A 42 6.47 -5.09 -9.72
N ILE A 43 7.13 -6.04 -10.36
CA ILE A 43 6.80 -7.46 -10.27
C ILE A 43 7.84 -8.14 -9.38
N ASP A 44 7.39 -8.74 -8.30
CA ASP A 44 8.22 -9.51 -7.37
C ASP A 44 8.71 -10.80 -8.01
N LEU A 45 10.04 -10.94 -8.12
CA LEU A 45 10.66 -12.17 -8.60
C LEU A 45 11.30 -13.01 -7.49
N GLU A 46 11.19 -12.62 -6.23
CA GLU A 46 11.79 -13.38 -5.12
C GLU A 46 11.11 -14.75 -4.95
N THR A 47 9.78 -14.77 -5.12
CA THR A 47 8.97 -15.98 -5.05
C THR A 47 8.71 -16.62 -6.43
N TYR A 48 9.25 -16.05 -7.49
CA TYR A 48 9.04 -16.53 -8.85
C TYR A 48 9.77 -17.86 -9.11
N HIS A 49 9.01 -18.92 -9.19
CA HIS A 49 9.46 -20.26 -9.49
C HIS A 49 8.73 -20.82 -10.71
N SER A 50 9.04 -20.31 -11.89
CA SER A 50 8.51 -20.91 -13.09
C SER A 50 9.46 -21.97 -13.65
N ALA A 51 8.98 -23.21 -13.74
CA ALA A 51 9.67 -24.27 -14.46
C ALA A 51 9.63 -24.09 -16.00
N TYR A 52 8.73 -23.21 -16.47
CA TYR A 52 8.41 -23.08 -17.90
C TYR A 52 8.84 -21.75 -18.50
N MET A 53 9.03 -20.72 -17.70
CA MET A 53 9.35 -19.38 -18.20
C MET A 53 10.54 -18.78 -17.45
N GLY A 54 11.66 -18.55 -18.12
CA GLY A 54 12.79 -17.82 -17.54
C GLY A 54 12.48 -16.32 -17.40
N LYS A 55 13.20 -15.62 -16.51
CA LYS A 55 13.05 -14.18 -16.28
C LYS A 55 13.14 -13.33 -17.56
N ARG A 56 13.94 -13.78 -18.53
CA ARG A 56 14.08 -13.14 -19.84
C ARG A 56 12.79 -13.25 -20.65
N HIS A 57 12.19 -14.43 -20.68
CA HIS A 57 10.95 -14.66 -21.43
C HIS A 57 9.77 -13.91 -20.81
N LEU A 58 9.70 -13.80 -19.47
CA LEU A 58 8.73 -12.95 -18.80
C LEU A 58 8.82 -11.48 -19.27
N LYS A 59 10.04 -10.95 -19.44
CA LYS A 59 10.22 -9.60 -19.99
C LYS A 59 9.70 -9.46 -21.41
N GLU A 60 10.04 -10.44 -22.27
CA GLU A 60 9.60 -10.46 -23.69
C GLU A 60 8.08 -10.54 -23.79
N GLU A 61 7.44 -11.32 -22.91
CA GLU A 61 5.99 -11.43 -22.82
C GLU A 61 5.33 -10.12 -22.36
N LEU A 62 5.87 -9.50 -21.32
CA LEU A 62 5.39 -8.20 -20.82
C LEU A 62 5.48 -7.10 -21.89
N GLU A 63 6.58 -7.06 -22.64
CA GLU A 63 6.77 -6.07 -23.70
C GLU A 63 5.82 -6.31 -24.88
N ALA A 64 5.49 -7.57 -25.18
CA ALA A 64 4.52 -7.92 -26.21
C ALA A 64 3.08 -7.58 -25.82
N GLN A 65 2.72 -7.77 -24.53
CA GLN A 65 1.37 -7.51 -24.02
C GLN A 65 1.13 -6.03 -23.70
N ILE A 66 2.18 -5.33 -23.21
CA ILE A 66 2.11 -3.91 -22.86
C ILE A 66 3.15 -3.15 -23.70
N PRO A 67 2.80 -2.71 -24.92
CA PRO A 67 3.70 -1.95 -25.77
C PRO A 67 4.24 -0.70 -25.07
N ASP A 68 5.50 -0.36 -25.35
CA ASP A 68 6.23 0.78 -24.77
C ASP A 68 6.44 0.71 -23.24
N SER A 69 6.22 -0.46 -22.62
CA SER A 69 6.40 -0.66 -21.17
C SER A 69 7.86 -0.71 -20.72
N HIS A 70 8.78 -1.01 -21.64
CA HIS A 70 10.22 -1.09 -21.41
C HIS A 70 10.62 -1.91 -20.16
N PRO A 71 10.22 -3.19 -20.05
CA PRO A 71 10.48 -3.99 -18.86
C PRO A 71 11.99 -4.25 -18.68
N PHE A 72 12.50 -4.01 -17.49
CA PHE A 72 13.89 -4.32 -17.14
C PHE A 72 14.03 -4.84 -15.71
N LEU A 73 15.13 -5.56 -15.45
CA LEU A 73 15.43 -6.07 -14.12
C LEU A 73 16.13 -5.00 -13.30
N TYR A 74 15.58 -4.69 -12.14
CA TYR A 74 16.14 -3.72 -11.22
C TYR A 74 16.02 -4.21 -9.77
N LYS A 75 17.15 -4.33 -9.09
CA LYS A 75 17.27 -4.79 -7.68
C LYS A 75 16.49 -6.08 -7.38
N GLY A 76 16.40 -6.97 -8.35
CA GLY A 76 15.79 -8.29 -8.20
C GLY A 76 14.32 -8.39 -8.64
N ASP A 77 13.67 -7.26 -8.93
CA ASP A 77 12.30 -7.20 -9.43
C ASP A 77 12.27 -6.84 -10.92
N VAL A 78 11.15 -7.08 -11.60
CA VAL A 78 10.90 -6.48 -12.92
C VAL A 78 10.22 -5.13 -12.69
N PHE A 79 10.82 -4.11 -13.26
CA PHE A 79 10.24 -2.77 -13.38
C PHE A 79 9.73 -2.57 -14.80
N LEU A 80 8.53 -2.01 -14.97
CA LEU A 80 7.98 -1.64 -16.28
C LEU A 80 7.06 -0.43 -16.18
N PHE A 81 6.99 0.37 -17.25
CA PHE A 81 6.12 1.52 -17.31
C PHE A 81 4.71 1.17 -17.81
N LEU A 82 3.72 1.95 -17.36
CA LEU A 82 2.32 1.87 -17.75
C LEU A 82 1.89 3.19 -18.36
N HIS A 83 1.24 3.14 -19.54
CA HIS A 83 0.86 4.32 -20.30
C HIS A 83 -0.63 4.57 -20.32
N ARG A 84 -1.43 3.51 -20.27
CA ARG A 84 -2.89 3.56 -20.44
C ARG A 84 -3.60 3.13 -19.17
N GLU A 85 -4.82 3.62 -19.03
CA GLU A 85 -5.79 3.05 -18.11
C GLU A 85 -6.16 1.65 -18.64
N GLY A 86 -6.06 0.63 -17.82
CA GLY A 86 -6.27 -0.75 -18.26
C GLY A 86 -4.99 -1.57 -18.53
N ASP A 87 -3.81 -0.95 -18.65
CA ASP A 87 -2.55 -1.71 -18.73
C ASP A 87 -2.34 -2.63 -17.53
N GLY A 88 -3.00 -2.31 -16.39
CA GLY A 88 -2.96 -3.13 -15.18
C GLY A 88 -3.87 -4.35 -15.18
N ASP A 89 -4.84 -4.45 -16.10
CA ASP A 89 -5.83 -5.56 -16.13
C ASP A 89 -5.15 -6.91 -16.41
N ILE A 90 -4.09 -6.88 -17.22
CA ILE A 90 -3.26 -8.04 -17.57
C ILE A 90 -2.56 -8.64 -16.34
N PHE A 91 -2.26 -7.82 -15.34
CA PHE A 91 -1.50 -8.27 -14.17
C PHE A 91 -2.26 -9.26 -13.30
N SER A 92 -3.59 -9.23 -13.29
CA SER A 92 -4.38 -10.17 -12.52
C SER A 92 -4.20 -11.61 -13.05
N GLU A 93 -4.21 -11.79 -14.38
CA GLU A 93 -3.99 -13.06 -15.03
C GLU A 93 -2.55 -13.55 -14.80
N LEU A 94 -1.55 -12.68 -15.00
CA LEU A 94 -0.14 -12.98 -14.76
C LEU A 94 0.15 -13.35 -13.30
N ALA A 95 -0.44 -12.61 -12.37
CA ALA A 95 -0.26 -12.87 -10.95
C ALA A 95 -0.84 -14.22 -10.53
N GLU A 96 -1.99 -14.61 -11.08
CA GLU A 96 -2.62 -15.90 -10.81
C GLU A 96 -1.82 -17.05 -11.46
N GLU A 97 -1.45 -16.91 -12.73
CA GLU A 97 -0.73 -17.94 -13.48
C GLU A 97 0.66 -18.24 -12.89
N PHE A 98 1.41 -17.19 -12.54
CA PHE A 98 2.79 -17.30 -12.07
C PHE A 98 2.98 -17.11 -10.57
N GLN A 99 1.90 -16.98 -9.81
CA GLN A 99 1.93 -16.75 -8.35
C GLN A 99 2.80 -15.52 -7.96
N LEU A 100 2.68 -14.44 -8.76
CA LEU A 100 3.46 -13.23 -8.60
C LEU A 100 2.74 -12.23 -7.68
N LYS A 101 3.53 -11.41 -6.97
CA LYS A 101 3.04 -10.17 -6.36
C LYS A 101 3.44 -9.00 -7.24
N ILE A 102 2.47 -8.15 -7.54
CA ILE A 102 2.63 -7.03 -8.45
C ILE A 102 2.13 -5.76 -7.78
N LEU A 103 2.99 -4.75 -7.75
CA LEU A 103 2.63 -3.44 -7.22
C LEU A 103 2.58 -2.41 -8.35
N ILE A 104 1.47 -1.70 -8.46
CA ILE A 104 1.30 -0.55 -9.35
C ILE A 104 1.60 0.72 -8.55
N SER A 105 2.50 1.56 -9.05
CA SER A 105 2.91 2.81 -8.39
C SER A 105 1.78 3.84 -8.30
N ALA A 106 2.00 4.88 -7.52
CA ALA A 106 1.24 6.12 -7.67
C ALA A 106 1.50 6.75 -9.07
N PRO A 107 0.61 7.62 -9.55
CA PRO A 107 0.81 8.33 -10.82
C PRO A 107 2.15 9.08 -10.88
N ILE A 108 2.74 9.11 -12.07
CA ILE A 108 3.98 9.83 -12.36
C ILE A 108 3.63 11.19 -12.96
N ASP A 109 3.83 12.25 -12.21
CA ASP A 109 3.66 13.62 -12.72
C ASP A 109 4.95 14.14 -13.38
N ASP A 110 6.11 13.72 -12.88
CA ASP A 110 7.43 14.08 -13.38
C ASP A 110 8.39 12.88 -13.18
N LEU A 111 9.10 12.51 -14.25
CA LEU A 111 10.10 11.43 -14.21
C LEU A 111 11.24 11.69 -13.22
N PHE A 112 11.53 12.94 -12.87
CA PHE A 112 12.49 13.27 -11.82
C PHE A 112 12.05 12.76 -10.43
N THR A 113 10.75 12.51 -10.22
CA THR A 113 10.21 11.96 -8.98
C THR A 113 10.33 10.43 -8.87
N LEU A 114 10.76 9.74 -9.93
CA LEU A 114 10.89 8.27 -9.96
C LEU A 114 11.63 7.68 -8.75
N PRO A 115 12.74 8.25 -8.26
CA PRO A 115 13.44 7.69 -7.10
C PRO A 115 12.58 7.61 -5.86
N GLN A 116 11.77 8.64 -5.63
CA GLN A 116 10.86 8.70 -4.48
C GLN A 116 9.68 7.72 -4.65
N LEU A 117 9.07 7.72 -5.83
CA LEU A 117 7.96 6.81 -6.15
C LEU A 117 8.41 5.34 -6.08
N TYR A 118 9.61 5.03 -6.60
CA TYR A 118 10.19 3.70 -6.53
C TYR A 118 10.42 3.25 -5.08
N ARG A 119 10.96 4.12 -4.23
CA ARG A 119 11.17 3.80 -2.80
C ARG A 119 9.86 3.43 -2.12
N THR A 120 8.84 4.25 -2.29
CA THR A 120 7.50 3.97 -1.74
C THR A 120 6.90 2.68 -2.31
N ALA A 121 7.03 2.46 -3.62
CA ALA A 121 6.55 1.25 -4.28
C ALA A 121 7.29 0.00 -3.79
N ARG A 122 8.59 0.09 -3.56
CA ARG A 122 9.40 -1.00 -3.02
C ARG A 122 9.01 -1.35 -1.59
N GLU A 123 8.82 -0.36 -0.72
CA GLU A 123 8.34 -0.57 0.64
C GLU A 123 6.94 -1.20 0.65
N ALA A 124 6.06 -0.79 -0.27
CA ALA A 124 4.73 -1.37 -0.42
C ALA A 124 4.78 -2.83 -0.93
N LEU A 125 5.68 -3.14 -1.86
CA LEU A 125 5.90 -4.52 -2.31
C LEU A 125 6.45 -5.40 -1.18
N GLU A 126 7.35 -4.88 -0.35
CA GLU A 126 7.84 -5.56 0.85
C GLU A 126 6.72 -5.79 1.88
N LEU A 127 5.78 -4.85 2.02
CA LEU A 127 4.59 -5.05 2.85
C LEU A 127 3.71 -6.19 2.33
N MET A 128 3.56 -6.33 1.01
CA MET A 128 2.84 -7.45 0.40
C MET A 128 3.53 -8.80 0.64
N ARG A 129 4.83 -8.82 0.95
CA ARG A 129 5.58 -10.03 1.34
C ARG A 129 5.42 -10.40 2.82
N ASP A 130 4.89 -9.50 3.66
CA ASP A 130 4.64 -9.78 5.08
C ASP A 130 3.72 -11.00 5.22
N ALA A 131 4.04 -11.93 6.11
CA ALA A 131 3.28 -13.15 6.33
C ALA A 131 1.82 -12.90 6.78
N ARG A 132 1.54 -11.69 7.30
CA ARG A 132 0.19 -11.26 7.69
C ARG A 132 -0.61 -10.66 6.53
N PHE A 133 0.01 -10.50 5.35
CA PHE A 133 -0.66 -9.97 4.17
C PHE A 133 -1.28 -11.14 3.36
N HIS A 134 -2.60 -11.15 3.30
CA HIS A 134 -3.40 -12.12 2.56
C HIS A 134 -4.29 -11.44 1.51
N GLY A 135 -4.02 -10.16 1.25
CA GLY A 135 -4.71 -9.37 0.24
C GLY A 135 -4.45 -9.83 -1.19
N GLU A 136 -4.91 -9.05 -2.15
CA GLU A 136 -4.77 -9.36 -3.57
C GLU A 136 -3.30 -9.43 -4.00
N ALA A 137 -3.02 -10.28 -4.99
CA ALA A 137 -1.67 -10.42 -5.56
C ALA A 137 -1.24 -9.19 -6.35
N VAL A 138 -2.20 -8.40 -6.86
CA VAL A 138 -2.00 -7.12 -7.53
C VAL A 138 -2.57 -6.01 -6.68
N CYS A 139 -1.72 -5.08 -6.23
CA CYS A 139 -2.14 -3.92 -5.45
C CYS A 139 -1.59 -2.62 -6.05
N SER A 140 -2.27 -1.51 -5.78
CA SER A 140 -1.71 -0.19 -6.04
C SER A 140 -1.08 0.41 -4.76
N ALA A 141 -0.06 1.25 -4.93
CA ALA A 141 0.54 1.99 -3.83
C ALA A 141 -0.50 2.86 -3.08
N GLN A 142 -1.57 3.26 -3.77
CA GLN A 142 -2.66 4.03 -3.17
C GLN A 142 -3.52 3.18 -2.22
N GLN A 143 -3.80 1.92 -2.55
CA GLN A 143 -4.51 0.99 -1.66
C GLN A 143 -3.70 0.69 -0.41
N LEU A 144 -2.37 0.58 -0.56
CA LEU A 144 -1.45 0.25 0.53
C LEU A 144 -0.97 1.46 1.36
N ARG A 145 -1.44 2.68 1.07
CA ARG A 145 -0.96 3.91 1.73
C ARG A 145 -1.11 3.85 3.26
N THR A 146 -2.29 3.50 3.77
CA THR A 146 -2.54 3.42 5.22
C THR A 146 -1.74 2.29 5.87
N PRO A 147 -1.77 1.03 5.38
CA PRO A 147 -0.90 -0.02 5.90
C PRO A 147 0.58 0.34 5.92
N LEU A 148 1.07 1.01 4.87
CA LEU A 148 2.48 1.41 4.76
C LEU A 148 2.87 2.46 5.81
N LEU A 149 2.01 3.47 6.05
CA LEU A 149 2.23 4.44 7.12
C LEU A 149 2.28 3.77 8.48
N LEU A 150 1.36 2.84 8.75
CA LEU A 150 1.33 2.10 10.01
C LEU A 150 2.54 1.17 10.18
N LYS A 151 3.01 0.55 9.10
CA LYS A 151 4.23 -0.26 9.09
C LYS A 151 5.46 0.55 9.53
N ASN A 152 5.57 1.80 9.09
CA ASN A 152 6.66 2.68 9.50
C ASN A 152 6.59 3.12 10.98
N LEU A 153 5.44 2.94 11.62
CA LEU A 153 5.22 3.21 13.05
C LEU A 153 5.15 1.93 13.89
N GLU A 154 5.30 0.76 13.31
CA GLU A 154 5.22 -0.53 14.01
C GLU A 154 6.26 -0.60 15.14
N GLY A 155 5.85 -1.13 16.29
CA GLY A 155 6.69 -1.19 17.49
C GLY A 155 6.76 0.10 18.32
N ARG A 156 6.16 1.20 17.88
CA ARG A 156 6.12 2.48 18.60
C ARG A 156 4.96 2.52 19.62
N SER A 157 4.91 1.54 20.50
CA SER A 157 3.90 1.48 21.57
C SER A 157 3.94 2.69 22.53
N ASP A 158 5.06 3.40 22.57
CA ASP A 158 5.24 4.65 23.31
C ASP A 158 4.31 5.77 22.81
N LEU A 159 3.92 5.76 21.54
CA LEU A 159 3.00 6.72 20.92
C LEU A 159 1.53 6.40 21.15
N ILE A 160 1.20 5.20 21.66
CA ILE A 160 -0.19 4.79 21.87
C ILE A 160 -0.67 5.30 23.24
N PRO A 161 -1.80 6.03 23.32
CA PRO A 161 -2.40 6.47 24.59
C PRO A 161 -2.57 5.34 25.58
N PRO A 162 -2.29 5.54 26.90
CA PRO A 162 -2.33 4.48 27.89
C PRO A 162 -3.69 3.77 28.00
N GLU A 163 -4.80 4.49 27.84
CA GLU A 163 -6.15 3.95 27.83
C GLU A 163 -6.38 2.98 26.67
N LEU A 164 -5.86 3.26 25.49
CA LEU A 164 -5.93 2.36 24.34
C LEU A 164 -5.08 1.09 24.53
N ARG A 165 -3.93 1.21 25.19
CA ARG A 165 -3.12 0.02 25.53
C ARG A 165 -3.87 -0.90 26.49
N ARG A 166 -4.56 -0.34 27.50
CA ARG A 166 -5.42 -1.12 28.41
C ARG A 166 -6.56 -1.80 27.67
N LEU A 167 -7.18 -1.07 26.72
CA LEU A 167 -8.24 -1.59 25.86
C LEU A 167 -7.76 -2.78 25.03
N ALA A 168 -6.59 -2.67 24.40
CA ALA A 168 -5.98 -3.74 23.60
C ALA A 168 -5.68 -5.01 24.44
N VAL A 169 -5.19 -4.83 25.66
CA VAL A 169 -4.99 -5.95 26.60
C VAL A 169 -6.31 -6.63 26.93
N HIS A 170 -7.34 -5.84 27.25
CA HIS A 170 -8.69 -6.37 27.52
C HIS A 170 -9.26 -7.15 26.33
N ASP A 171 -9.17 -6.61 25.13
CA ASP A 171 -9.67 -7.30 23.92
C ASP A 171 -8.99 -8.65 23.73
N ARG A 172 -7.67 -8.71 23.93
CA ARG A 172 -6.90 -9.95 23.81
C ARG A 172 -7.26 -10.98 24.87
N GLU A 173 -7.45 -10.55 26.13
CA GLU A 173 -7.74 -11.45 27.25
C GLU A 173 -9.19 -11.94 27.25
N LYS A 174 -10.12 -11.12 26.83
CA LYS A 174 -11.57 -11.40 26.88
C LYS A 174 -12.18 -11.77 25.54
N GLY A 175 -11.42 -11.72 24.45
CA GLY A 175 -11.94 -11.97 23.11
C GLY A 175 -12.98 -10.93 22.66
N THR A 176 -12.88 -9.71 23.17
CA THR A 176 -13.78 -8.60 22.80
C THR A 176 -13.29 -7.89 21.53
N GLN A 177 -14.08 -6.99 20.98
CA GLN A 177 -13.79 -6.24 19.74
C GLN A 177 -13.95 -4.72 19.96
N TYR A 178 -13.48 -4.25 21.08
CA TYR A 178 -13.62 -2.83 21.43
C TYR A 178 -12.70 -1.93 20.59
N CYS A 179 -11.47 -2.38 20.30
CA CYS A 179 -10.56 -1.64 19.40
C CYS A 179 -11.15 -1.53 17.99
N GLU A 180 -11.69 -2.61 17.42
CA GLU A 180 -12.37 -2.56 16.11
C GLU A 180 -13.59 -1.65 16.16
N THR A 181 -14.38 -1.71 17.24
CA THR A 181 -15.56 -0.86 17.40
C THR A 181 -15.16 0.62 17.46
N LEU A 182 -14.11 0.96 18.19
CA LEU A 182 -13.59 2.32 18.28
C LEU A 182 -13.11 2.82 16.91
N TYR A 183 -12.32 2.03 16.21
CA TYR A 183 -11.82 2.37 14.88
C TYR A 183 -12.96 2.68 13.91
N HIS A 184 -13.92 1.77 13.78
CA HIS A 184 -15.05 1.98 12.88
C HIS A 184 -15.95 3.13 13.34
N TYR A 185 -16.13 3.34 14.63
CA TYR A 185 -16.91 4.47 15.15
C TYR A 185 -16.28 5.81 14.76
N LEU A 186 -14.97 5.94 14.91
CA LEU A 186 -14.25 7.17 14.51
C LEU A 186 -14.25 7.35 12.99
N THR A 187 -13.99 6.31 12.21
CA THR A 187 -13.93 6.39 10.74
C THR A 187 -15.32 6.56 10.09
N CYS A 188 -16.38 6.11 10.76
CA CYS A 188 -17.78 6.31 10.34
C CYS A 188 -18.39 7.63 10.88
N CYS A 189 -17.57 8.60 11.27
CA CYS A 189 -18.01 9.90 11.80
C CYS A 189 -19.03 9.75 12.94
N HIS A 190 -18.77 8.88 13.89
CA HIS A 190 -19.58 8.60 15.09
C HIS A 190 -21.01 8.06 14.80
N SER A 191 -21.24 7.53 13.61
CA SER A 191 -22.52 6.96 13.23
C SER A 191 -22.67 5.53 13.76
N LEU A 192 -23.56 5.31 14.73
CA LEU A 192 -23.85 3.99 15.28
C LEU A 192 -24.36 3.01 14.21
N ILE A 193 -25.11 3.49 13.23
CA ILE A 193 -25.65 2.66 12.14
C ILE A 193 -24.51 2.21 11.23
N LYS A 194 -23.72 3.15 10.67
CA LYS A 194 -22.61 2.82 9.78
C LYS A 194 -21.54 1.96 10.48
N THR A 195 -21.30 2.20 11.76
CA THR A 195 -20.41 1.36 12.57
C THR A 195 -20.97 -0.06 12.74
N GLY A 196 -22.27 -0.17 12.97
CA GLY A 196 -22.95 -1.46 13.04
C GLY A 196 -22.85 -2.24 11.72
N ASP A 197 -23.07 -1.57 10.60
CA ASP A 197 -22.94 -2.15 9.26
C ASP A 197 -21.51 -2.63 8.99
N ALA A 198 -20.50 -1.81 9.34
CA ALA A 198 -19.09 -2.16 9.18
C ALA A 198 -18.65 -3.36 10.04
N LEU A 199 -19.28 -3.54 11.21
CA LEU A 199 -18.98 -4.64 12.15
C LEU A 199 -19.96 -5.82 12.02
N TYR A 200 -20.89 -5.78 11.06
CA TYR A 200 -21.96 -6.78 10.91
C TYR A 200 -22.74 -7.02 12.21
N THR A 201 -23.05 -5.94 12.95
CA THR A 201 -23.72 -6.00 14.23
C THR A 201 -24.82 -4.94 14.37
N HIS A 202 -25.76 -5.15 15.31
CA HIS A 202 -26.84 -4.20 15.51
C HIS A 202 -26.36 -2.92 16.20
N ARG A 203 -26.93 -1.76 15.83
CA ARG A 203 -26.59 -0.44 16.40
C ARG A 203 -26.62 -0.39 17.94
N ASN A 204 -27.51 -1.17 18.58
CA ASN A 204 -27.59 -1.20 20.05
C ASN A 204 -26.39 -1.89 20.67
N THR A 205 -25.80 -2.88 20.01
CA THR A 205 -24.53 -3.50 20.43
C THR A 205 -23.39 -2.50 20.33
N VAL A 206 -23.37 -1.72 19.23
CA VAL A 206 -22.37 -0.63 19.09
C VAL A 206 -22.55 0.38 20.21
N LEU A 207 -23.76 0.86 20.45
CA LEU A 207 -24.05 1.82 21.54
C LEU A 207 -23.59 1.29 22.90
N TYR A 208 -23.87 0.02 23.21
CA TYR A 208 -23.39 -0.61 24.43
C TYR A 208 -21.85 -0.59 24.52
N ARG A 209 -21.17 -0.99 23.43
CA ARG A 209 -19.70 -0.99 23.38
C ARG A 209 -19.13 0.42 23.55
N ILE A 210 -19.70 1.42 22.89
CA ILE A 210 -19.27 2.81 23.03
C ILE A 210 -19.38 3.33 24.46
N ARG A 211 -20.50 3.04 25.15
CA ARG A 211 -20.65 3.38 26.57
C ARG A 211 -19.57 2.71 27.43
N ARG A 212 -19.27 1.45 27.18
CA ARG A 212 -18.19 0.74 27.88
C ARG A 212 -16.81 1.36 27.63
N LEU A 213 -16.54 1.85 26.41
CA LEU A 213 -15.31 2.58 26.09
C LEU A 213 -15.19 3.87 26.91
N GLN A 214 -16.29 4.60 27.08
CA GLN A 214 -16.30 5.84 27.86
C GLN A 214 -16.23 5.58 29.36
N ASP A 215 -17.05 4.66 29.89
CA ASP A 215 -17.25 4.45 31.33
C ASP A 215 -16.12 3.62 31.95
N ASP A 216 -15.70 2.53 31.32
CA ASP A 216 -14.73 1.58 31.89
C ASP A 216 -13.28 1.88 31.49
N PHE A 217 -13.08 2.37 30.25
CA PHE A 217 -11.74 2.64 29.72
C PHE A 217 -11.38 4.13 29.70
N LEU A 218 -12.36 5.00 30.00
CA LEU A 218 -12.21 6.47 30.01
C LEU A 218 -11.70 7.03 28.68
N ILE A 219 -12.16 6.44 27.56
CA ILE A 219 -11.80 6.94 26.22
C ILE A 219 -12.55 8.28 25.98
N PRO A 220 -11.84 9.39 25.74
CA PRO A 220 -12.43 10.73 25.64
C PRO A 220 -13.05 11.00 24.25
N LEU A 221 -14.13 10.29 23.93
CA LEU A 221 -14.78 10.38 22.61
C LEU A 221 -15.46 11.72 22.33
N GLU A 222 -15.76 12.49 23.38
CA GLU A 222 -16.41 13.81 23.28
C GLU A 222 -15.40 14.94 23.02
N GLU A 223 -14.10 14.66 23.00
CA GLU A 223 -13.04 15.65 22.80
C GLU A 223 -12.49 15.60 21.38
N PRO A 224 -12.94 16.48 20.45
CA PRO A 224 -12.50 16.45 19.06
C PRO A 224 -10.99 16.59 18.87
N SER A 225 -10.32 17.31 19.77
CA SER A 225 -8.87 17.52 19.75
C SER A 225 -8.07 16.22 19.90
N LEU A 226 -8.65 15.17 20.50
CA LEU A 226 -8.01 13.88 20.74
C LEU A 226 -8.39 12.81 19.69
N HIS A 227 -9.34 13.10 18.79
CA HIS A 227 -9.79 12.10 17.82
C HIS A 227 -8.67 11.60 16.91
N ALA A 228 -7.73 12.45 16.52
CA ALA A 228 -6.59 12.04 15.70
C ALA A 228 -5.68 11.06 16.47
N ASP A 229 -5.39 11.35 17.73
CA ASP A 229 -4.54 10.49 18.58
C ASP A 229 -5.21 9.15 18.84
N LEU A 230 -6.53 9.16 19.11
CA LEU A 230 -7.31 7.95 19.30
C LEU A 230 -7.34 7.10 18.01
N LEU A 231 -7.57 7.73 16.85
CA LEU A 231 -7.61 7.02 15.58
C LEU A 231 -6.25 6.43 15.22
N LEU A 232 -5.17 7.18 15.34
CA LEU A 232 -3.82 6.69 15.07
C LEU A 232 -3.42 5.59 16.06
N GLY A 233 -3.68 5.78 17.35
CA GLY A 233 -3.35 4.79 18.38
C GLY A 233 -4.10 3.48 18.19
N VAL A 234 -5.42 3.52 17.94
CA VAL A 234 -6.19 2.29 17.70
C VAL A 234 -5.82 1.62 16.37
N SER A 235 -5.45 2.42 15.34
CA SER A 235 -4.98 1.87 14.06
C SER A 235 -3.68 1.11 14.23
N LEU A 236 -2.72 1.62 15.01
CA LEU A 236 -1.48 0.89 15.32
C LEU A 236 -1.76 -0.44 16.03
N ILE A 237 -2.64 -0.44 17.03
CA ILE A 237 -3.04 -1.66 17.74
C ILE A 237 -3.66 -2.69 16.78
N LEU A 238 -4.53 -2.25 15.89
CA LEU A 238 -5.17 -3.12 14.92
C LEU A 238 -4.19 -3.61 13.84
N PHE A 239 -3.24 -2.77 13.43
CA PHE A 239 -2.20 -3.18 12.50
C PHE A 239 -1.30 -4.27 13.09
N GLU A 240 -0.89 -4.13 14.36
CA GLU A 240 -0.10 -5.14 15.04
C GLU A 240 -0.88 -6.46 15.28
N SER A 241 -2.18 -6.38 15.57
CA SER A 241 -3.00 -7.55 15.93
C SER A 241 -3.70 -8.23 14.76
N LYS A 242 -4.11 -7.48 13.73
CA LYS A 242 -4.89 -7.96 12.57
C LYS A 242 -4.08 -7.97 11.26
N GLY A 243 -2.95 -7.26 11.23
CA GLY A 243 -2.13 -7.12 10.03
C GLY A 243 -2.62 -6.04 9.06
N PRO A 244 -1.92 -5.92 7.93
CA PRO A 244 -2.19 -4.88 6.94
C PRO A 244 -3.54 -5.00 6.25
N ASP A 245 -4.07 -6.22 6.09
CA ASP A 245 -5.32 -6.50 5.37
C ASP A 245 -6.54 -5.81 5.98
N PHE A 246 -6.52 -5.59 7.30
CA PHE A 246 -7.60 -4.86 7.99
C PHE A 246 -7.83 -3.44 7.40
N PHE A 247 -6.80 -2.85 6.83
CA PHE A 247 -6.84 -1.49 6.28
C PHE A 247 -6.99 -1.45 4.75
N LEU A 248 -7.03 -2.60 4.08
CA LEU A 248 -7.26 -2.65 2.65
C LEU A 248 -8.73 -2.28 2.37
N ARG A 249 -8.91 -1.22 1.60
CA ARG A 249 -10.22 -0.89 1.09
C ARG A 249 -10.59 -1.96 0.06
N THR A 250 -11.49 -2.86 0.40
CA THR A 250 -12.19 -3.63 -0.63
C THR A 250 -12.89 -2.63 -1.54
N PRO A 251 -12.71 -2.66 -2.86
CA PRO A 251 -13.53 -1.87 -3.76
C PRO A 251 -14.97 -2.36 -3.59
N LYS A 252 -15.73 -1.70 -2.70
CA LYS A 252 -17.19 -1.85 -2.72
C LYS A 252 -17.63 -1.14 -4.00
N ASN A 253 -18.19 -1.92 -4.93
CA ASN A 253 -18.97 -1.45 -6.04
C ASN A 253 -19.66 -0.13 -5.68
N GLU A 254 -19.16 0.97 -6.23
CA GLU A 254 -19.95 2.17 -6.39
C GLU A 254 -20.96 1.85 -7.49
N ALA A 255 -22.14 1.36 -7.06
CA ALA A 255 -23.33 1.23 -7.88
C ALA A 255 -24.20 2.46 -7.65
#